data_188b5bffcf1bddf5db2467561228af62
#
_entry.id   188b5bffcf1bddf5db2467561228af62
#
_cell.length_a   1.000
_cell.length_b   1.000
_cell.length_c   1.000
_cell.angle_alpha   90.00
_cell.angle_beta   90.00
_cell.angle_gamma   90.00
#
_symmetry.space_group_name_H-M   'P 1'
#
loop_
_entity.id
_entity.type
_entity.pdbx_description
1 polymer ?
#
loop_
_entity_poly.entity_id
_entity_poly.type
_entity_poly.pdbx_seq_one_letter_code
_entity_poly.pdbx_strand_id
1 'polypeptide(L)'
;MVRDIAIFGAGGYGREMASLLKRINKQQQCWNFIGFFDDDVVNKPIGYRNEYGEILGNLEMLNTYPKPLSVILAIGKPKILKAVYEAITNPLIDFPNIVAPEAHILDIDNFSMGKGNIL
;
A
#
# COMPACT_ATOMS: atom_id res chain seq x y z
N MET A 1 5.08 -12.32 14.00
CA MET A 1 3.66 -12.22 13.63
C MET A 1 3.51 -11.62 12.24
N VAL A 2 2.73 -12.24 11.41
CA VAL A 2 2.48 -11.76 10.04
C VAL A 2 1.23 -10.88 10.06
N ARG A 3 1.32 -9.70 9.44
CA ARG A 3 0.21 -8.74 9.38
C ARG A 3 -0.29 -8.61 7.96
N ASP A 4 -1.59 -8.44 7.80
CA ASP A 4 -2.18 -8.20 6.49
C ASP A 4 -1.82 -6.81 5.98
N ILE A 5 -1.47 -6.73 4.71
CA ILE A 5 -1.12 -5.48 4.06
C ILE A 5 -1.71 -5.43 2.66
N ALA A 6 -2.18 -4.26 2.27
CA ALA A 6 -2.66 -3.99 0.92
C ALA A 6 -1.91 -2.77 0.36
N ILE A 7 -2.02 -2.60 -0.94
CA ILE A 7 -1.44 -1.45 -1.63
C ILE A 7 -2.58 -0.68 -2.29
N PHE A 8 -2.66 0.62 -2.05
CA PHE A 8 -3.57 1.49 -2.77
C PHE A 8 -2.83 2.06 -3.99
N GLY A 9 -3.29 1.70 -5.16
CA GLY A 9 -2.65 2.02 -6.43
C GLY A 9 -2.06 0.77 -7.07
N ALA A 10 -2.63 0.34 -8.19
CA ALA A 10 -2.23 -0.90 -8.85
C ALA A 10 -1.46 -0.67 -10.16
N GLY A 11 -0.97 0.55 -10.38
CA GLY A 11 -0.13 0.86 -11.51
C GLY A 11 1.33 0.45 -11.28
N GLY A 12 2.25 1.04 -12.04
CA GLY A 12 3.66 0.69 -11.97
C GLY A 12 4.25 0.84 -10.57
N TYR A 13 3.93 1.94 -9.89
CA TYR A 13 4.42 2.17 -8.53
C TYR A 13 3.89 1.13 -7.55
N GLY A 14 2.60 0.78 -7.68
CA GLY A 14 2.02 -0.27 -6.83
C GLY A 14 2.68 -1.63 -7.05
N ARG A 15 3.02 -1.95 -8.28
CA ARG A 15 3.73 -3.19 -8.60
C ARG A 15 5.16 -3.18 -8.04
N GLU A 16 5.83 -2.03 -8.06
CA GLU A 16 7.14 -1.90 -7.42
C GLU A 16 7.05 -2.14 -5.91
N MET A 17 6.01 -1.62 -5.27
CA MET A 17 5.81 -1.83 -3.83
C MET A 17 5.49 -3.29 -3.51
N ALA A 18 4.70 -3.95 -4.34
CA ALA A 18 4.43 -5.37 -4.17
C ALA A 18 5.70 -6.21 -4.32
N SER A 19 6.54 -5.86 -5.28
CA SER A 19 7.86 -6.50 -5.44
C SER A 19 8.73 -6.30 -4.21
N LEU A 20 8.72 -5.10 -3.64
CA LEU A 20 9.46 -4.79 -2.42
C LEU A 20 8.99 -5.65 -1.25
N LEU A 21 7.69 -5.78 -1.06
CA LEU A 21 7.14 -6.64 0.00
C LEU A 21 7.58 -8.09 -0.17
N LYS A 22 7.60 -8.57 -1.40
CA LYS A 22 8.07 -9.92 -1.70
C LYS A 22 9.54 -10.11 -1.31
N ARG A 23 10.37 -9.11 -1.59
CA ARG A 23 11.80 -9.17 -1.20
C ARG A 23 11.99 -9.13 0.31
N ILE A 24 11.21 -8.29 1.00
CA ILE A 24 11.24 -8.23 2.46
C ILE A 24 10.86 -9.59 3.04
N ASN A 25 9.80 -10.20 2.54
CA ASN A 25 9.32 -11.47 3.04
C ASN A 25 10.30 -12.64 2.79
N LYS A 26 11.18 -12.52 1.80
CA LYS A 26 12.22 -13.53 1.59
C LYS A 26 13.24 -13.56 2.71
N GLN A 27 13.51 -12.43 3.35
CA GLN A 27 14.45 -12.38 4.47
C GLN A 27 13.80 -12.73 5.78
N GLN A 28 12.62 -12.15 6.03
CA GLN A 28 11.83 -12.46 7.20
C GLN A 28 10.38 -12.18 6.86
N GLN A 29 9.53 -13.18 6.91
CA GLN A 29 8.13 -13.01 6.58
C GLN A 29 7.44 -12.16 7.61
N CYS A 30 7.09 -10.93 7.23
CA CYS A 30 6.45 -9.92 8.07
C CYS A 30 5.04 -9.61 7.60
N TRP A 31 4.77 -9.77 6.31
CA TRP A 31 3.57 -9.26 5.68
C TRP A 31 2.83 -10.33 4.90
N ASN A 32 1.52 -10.34 5.06
CA ASN A 32 0.63 -11.12 4.20
C ASN A 32 -0.03 -10.14 3.22
N PHE A 33 0.48 -10.10 1.99
CA PHE A 33 -0.07 -9.21 0.97
C PHE A 33 -1.39 -9.74 0.46
N ILE A 34 -2.47 -8.98 0.68
CA ILE A 34 -3.81 -9.45 0.33
C ILE A 34 -4.31 -8.93 -1.03
N GLY A 35 -3.70 -7.91 -1.58
CA GLY A 35 -4.08 -7.38 -2.88
C GLY A 35 -4.01 -5.86 -2.95
N PHE A 36 -4.63 -5.32 -4.01
CA PHE A 36 -4.61 -3.89 -4.30
C PHE A 36 -5.99 -3.27 -4.13
N PHE A 37 -6.00 -1.99 -3.80
CA PHE A 37 -7.18 -1.13 -3.95
C PHE A 37 -6.85 -0.07 -4.99
N ASP A 38 -7.83 0.33 -5.79
CA ASP A 38 -7.61 1.35 -6.83
C ASP A 38 -8.95 1.98 -7.19
N ASP A 39 -8.94 3.28 -7.47
CA ASP A 39 -10.16 3.99 -7.86
C ASP A 39 -10.38 4.00 -9.38
N ASP A 40 -9.44 3.48 -10.16
CA ASP A 40 -9.58 3.41 -11.61
C ASP A 40 -10.45 2.20 -11.98
N VAL A 41 -11.76 2.35 -11.78
CA VAL A 41 -12.70 1.25 -11.99
C VAL A 41 -12.89 0.88 -13.45
N VAL A 42 -12.48 1.73 -14.37
CA VAL A 42 -12.58 1.47 -15.81
C VAL A 42 -11.50 0.51 -16.27
N ASN A 43 -10.25 0.81 -15.94
CA ASN A 43 -9.10 0.00 -16.37
C ASN A 43 -8.72 -1.08 -15.36
N LYS A 44 -9.10 -0.88 -14.11
CA LYS A 44 -8.73 -1.78 -13.01
C LYS A 44 -9.95 -2.09 -12.15
N PRO A 45 -10.93 -2.78 -12.72
CA PRO A 45 -12.13 -3.17 -11.94
C PRO A 45 -11.81 -4.24 -10.90
N ILE A 46 -12.73 -4.44 -9.96
CA ILE A 46 -12.62 -5.52 -8.97
C ILE A 46 -12.35 -6.84 -9.68
N GLY A 47 -11.37 -7.56 -9.21
CA GLY A 47 -10.95 -8.84 -9.79
C GLY A 47 -9.90 -8.74 -10.88
N TYR A 48 -9.61 -7.53 -11.38
CA TYR A 48 -8.47 -7.34 -12.28
C TYR A 48 -7.18 -7.75 -11.58
N ARG A 49 -6.31 -8.45 -12.28
CA ARG A 49 -5.08 -8.99 -11.67
C ARG A 49 -3.84 -8.52 -12.42
N ASN A 50 -2.77 -8.32 -11.65
CA ASN A 50 -1.43 -8.28 -12.19
C ASN A 50 -0.64 -9.47 -11.62
N GLU A 51 0.67 -9.50 -11.86
CA GLU A 51 1.51 -10.63 -11.43
C GLU A 51 1.62 -10.78 -9.91
N TYR A 52 1.20 -9.79 -9.13
CA TYR A 52 1.33 -9.82 -7.67
C TYR A 52 0.02 -10.07 -6.95
N GLY A 53 -1.09 -9.68 -7.53
CA GLY A 53 -2.38 -9.84 -6.87
C GLY A 53 -3.51 -9.19 -7.66
N GLU A 54 -4.67 -9.09 -7.01
CA GLU A 54 -5.87 -8.59 -7.66
C GLU A 54 -6.39 -7.32 -7.01
N ILE A 55 -7.25 -6.62 -7.72
CA ILE A 55 -7.97 -5.47 -7.20
C ILE A 55 -9.09 -5.96 -6.29
N LEU A 56 -9.05 -5.53 -5.04
CA LEU A 56 -10.04 -5.90 -4.04
C LEU A 56 -11.21 -4.94 -4.00
N GLY A 57 -10.99 -3.69 -4.38
CA GLY A 57 -12.01 -2.68 -4.39
C GLY A 57 -11.45 -1.28 -4.58
N ASN A 58 -12.31 -0.29 -4.36
CA ASN A 58 -11.99 1.12 -4.44
C ASN A 58 -11.76 1.72 -3.05
N LEU A 59 -11.62 3.04 -2.97
CA LEU A 59 -11.43 3.74 -1.71
C LEU A 59 -12.59 3.53 -0.74
N GLU A 60 -13.83 3.53 -1.25
CA GLU A 60 -15.00 3.30 -0.42
C GLU A 60 -14.96 1.93 0.24
N MET A 61 -14.58 0.91 -0.50
CA MET A 61 -14.45 -0.44 0.03
C MET A 61 -13.31 -0.56 1.04
N LEU A 62 -12.23 0.18 0.83
CA LEU A 62 -11.15 0.25 1.80
C LEU A 62 -11.63 0.86 3.11
N ASN A 63 -12.44 1.91 3.03
CA ASN A 63 -12.97 2.58 4.22
C ASN A 63 -13.98 1.74 4.99
N THR A 64 -14.51 0.69 4.39
CA THR A 64 -15.41 -0.24 5.05
C THR A 64 -14.80 -1.61 5.32
N TYR A 65 -13.51 -1.76 5.09
CA TYR A 65 -12.82 -3.02 5.34
C TYR A 65 -12.92 -3.38 6.83
N PRO A 66 -13.38 -4.60 7.17
CA PRO A 66 -13.83 -4.91 8.54
C PRO A 66 -12.74 -5.41 9.47
N LYS A 67 -11.50 -5.47 9.03
CA LYS A 67 -10.38 -6.00 9.83
C LYS A 67 -9.25 -5.01 9.87
N PRO A 68 -8.36 -5.10 10.87
CA PRO A 68 -7.13 -4.32 10.84
C PRO A 68 -6.33 -4.61 9.58
N LEU A 69 -5.86 -3.55 8.93
CA LEU A 69 -5.15 -3.64 7.68
C LEU A 69 -4.09 -2.55 7.58
N SER A 70 -2.89 -2.93 7.22
CA SER A 70 -1.84 -1.98 6.87
C SER A 70 -1.93 -1.65 5.39
N VAL A 71 -1.72 -0.40 5.02
CA VAL A 71 -1.86 0.05 3.63
C VAL A 71 -0.66 0.87 3.21
N ILE A 72 -0.11 0.55 2.05
CA ILE A 72 0.89 1.36 1.37
C ILE A 72 0.18 2.19 0.32
N LEU A 73 0.39 3.51 0.35
CA LEU A 73 -0.16 4.41 -0.66
C LEU A 73 0.85 4.55 -1.80
N ALA A 74 0.65 3.81 -2.87
CA ALA A 74 1.54 3.79 -4.02
C ALA A 74 1.13 4.87 -5.04
N ILE A 75 1.23 6.12 -4.62
CA ILE A 75 0.82 7.28 -5.40
C ILE A 75 2.00 8.23 -5.50
N GLY A 76 2.47 8.46 -6.74
CA GLY A 76 3.66 9.26 -6.97
C GLY A 76 3.43 10.77 -6.92
N LYS A 77 2.19 11.25 -7.04
CA LYS A 77 1.90 12.69 -7.05
C LYS A 77 1.53 13.15 -5.65
N PRO A 78 2.29 14.08 -5.04
CA PRO A 78 2.08 14.47 -3.64
C PRO A 78 0.67 15.00 -3.35
N LYS A 79 0.07 15.75 -4.25
CA LYS A 79 -1.29 16.28 -4.04
C LYS A 79 -2.33 15.16 -3.98
N ILE A 80 -2.20 14.18 -4.86
CA ILE A 80 -3.12 13.05 -4.90
C ILE A 80 -2.89 12.16 -3.68
N LEU A 81 -1.63 11.92 -3.34
CA LEU A 81 -1.27 11.15 -2.15
C LEU A 81 -1.89 11.74 -0.89
N LYS A 82 -1.78 13.05 -0.72
CA LYS A 82 -2.36 13.73 0.42
C LYS A 82 -3.88 13.62 0.43
N ALA A 83 -4.52 13.81 -0.73
CA ALA A 83 -5.97 13.72 -0.84
C ALA A 83 -6.49 12.33 -0.49
N VAL A 84 -5.82 11.28 -0.98
CA VAL A 84 -6.21 9.90 -0.67
C VAL A 84 -5.98 9.60 0.81
N TYR A 85 -4.82 10.00 1.34
CA TYR A 85 -4.51 9.79 2.75
C TYR A 85 -5.58 10.41 3.65
N GLU A 86 -5.99 11.64 3.36
CA GLU A 86 -7.01 12.33 4.13
C GLU A 86 -8.41 11.74 3.93
N ALA A 87 -8.65 11.11 2.79
CA ALA A 87 -9.93 10.48 2.49
C ALA A 87 -10.11 9.11 3.13
N ILE A 88 -9.04 8.51 3.60
CA ILE A 88 -9.12 7.22 4.30
C ILE A 88 -9.52 7.50 5.75
N THR A 89 -10.74 7.09 6.08
CA THR A 89 -11.35 7.37 7.39
C THR A 89 -11.53 6.13 8.25
N ASN A 90 -11.19 4.95 7.74
CA ASN A 90 -11.33 3.69 8.45
C ASN A 90 -10.32 3.61 9.59
N PRO A 91 -10.74 3.57 10.86
CA PRO A 91 -9.81 3.55 11.99
C PRO A 91 -9.01 2.25 12.10
N LEU A 92 -9.40 1.21 11.38
CA LEU A 92 -8.67 -0.07 11.37
C LEU A 92 -7.49 -0.05 10.39
N ILE A 93 -7.34 0.99 9.59
CA ILE A 93 -6.25 1.13 8.63
C ILE A 93 -5.08 1.83 9.32
N ASP A 94 -3.87 1.28 9.15
CA ASP A 94 -2.65 1.99 9.52
C ASP A 94 -1.71 2.06 8.32
N PHE A 95 -0.73 2.96 8.40
CA PHE A 95 0.22 3.20 7.33
C PHE A 95 1.62 2.89 7.87
N PRO A 96 2.12 1.67 7.63
CA PRO A 96 3.41 1.28 8.19
C PRO A 96 4.57 1.96 7.48
N ASN A 97 5.68 2.08 8.18
CA ASN A 97 6.95 2.42 7.54
C ASN A 97 7.54 1.15 6.95
N ILE A 98 7.87 1.19 5.67
CA ILE A 98 8.41 0.05 4.96
C ILE A 98 9.87 0.33 4.64
N VAL A 99 10.76 -0.59 5.04
CA VAL A 99 12.19 -0.47 4.80
C VAL A 99 12.62 -1.58 3.85
N ALA A 100 13.18 -1.20 2.72
CA ALA A 100 13.71 -2.17 1.77
C ALA A 100 14.95 -2.86 2.37
N PRO A 101 15.13 -4.17 2.13
CA PRO A 101 16.26 -4.91 2.70
C PRO A 101 17.63 -4.33 2.31
N GLU A 102 17.73 -3.79 1.12
CA GLU A 102 18.95 -3.20 0.57
C GLU A 102 18.99 -1.69 0.67
N ALA A 103 18.02 -1.07 1.31
CA ALA A 103 17.96 0.39 1.37
C ALA A 103 18.92 0.93 2.40
N HIS A 104 19.59 2.00 2.03
CA HIS A 104 20.23 2.87 3.01
C HIS A 104 19.17 3.84 3.54
N ILE A 105 19.24 4.13 4.83
CA ILE A 105 18.35 5.13 5.41
C ILE A 105 18.77 6.46 4.83
N LEU A 106 17.92 6.98 3.96
CA LEU A 106 18.13 8.30 3.38
C LEU A 106 17.46 9.33 4.28
N ASP A 107 17.17 10.45 3.73
CA ASP A 107 16.66 11.60 4.44
C ASP A 107 15.22 11.39 4.87
N ILE A 108 15.03 10.76 6.02
CA ILE A 108 13.71 10.45 6.56
C ILE A 108 12.92 11.70 6.82
N ASP A 109 13.59 12.80 7.15
CA ASP A 109 12.92 14.05 7.50
C ASP A 109 12.14 14.66 6.34
N ASN A 110 12.43 14.23 5.11
CA ASN A 110 11.69 14.69 3.95
C ASN A 110 10.39 13.94 3.73
N PHE A 111 10.13 12.89 4.50
CA PHE A 111 8.90 12.12 4.41
C PHE A 111 8.08 12.36 5.65
N SER A 112 7.23 13.36 5.61
CA SER A 112 6.51 13.83 6.79
C SER A 112 5.10 13.30 6.90
N MET A 113 4.78 12.19 6.27
CA MET A 113 3.44 11.61 6.32
C MET A 113 3.28 10.59 7.45
N GLY A 114 4.05 10.76 8.50
CA GLY A 114 3.97 9.86 9.64
C GLY A 114 4.32 8.44 9.24
N LYS A 115 3.42 7.50 9.47
CA LYS A 115 3.67 6.09 9.22
C LYS A 115 3.63 5.68 7.75
N GLY A 116 3.40 6.55 6.83
CA GLY A 116 3.29 6.20 5.42
C GLY A 116 4.60 6.22 4.64
N ASN A 117 5.72 6.35 5.29
CA ASN A 117 7.02 6.49 4.62
C ASN A 117 7.56 5.15 4.11
N ILE A 118 8.20 5.20 2.94
CA ILE A 118 8.92 4.05 2.38
C ILE A 118 10.38 4.44 2.28
N LEU A 119 11.23 3.63 2.87
CA LEU A 119 12.66 3.87 2.92
C LEU A 119 13.45 2.86 2.11
#